data_77dc0263fe6f5a848738ecfaae49292c
#
_entry.id   77dc0263fe6f5a848738ecfaae49292c
#
_cell.length_a   1.000
_cell.length_b   1.000
_cell.length_c   1.000
_cell.angle_alpha   90.00
_cell.angle_beta   90.00
_cell.angle_gamma   90.00
#
_symmetry.space_group_name_H-M   'P 1'
#
loop_
_entity.id
_entity.type
_entity.pdbx_description
1 polymer ?
#
loop_
_entity_poly.entity_id
_entity_poly.type
_entity_poly.pdbx_seq_one_letter_code
_entity_poly.pdbx_strand_id
1 'polypeptide(L)'
;MNAADYLKKLAVIPVYKDTGNLVKVLTKFRDKIVDEICIVVDCATKDDLYEMRKAAAKIGTPVHIISNRDRKGVGYAIREGIEYGLGKGHKVAVVMAGNNKDDPREIPRLLTPILNEGYDYVQGSRFLPGGKREKNPFLRGVFSRLFPFFWTLSTKVRCTDVTNGFRAYKLKIFSDKRINIWQSWLDSYQLEYYIHYKVFTLGFKMKEVPVSKIYPYRHKGGYSEISPLRDWWKIVGPLVYLKLGVRN
;
A
#
# COMPACT_ATOMS: atom_id res chain seq x y z
N MET A 1 1.09 -24.68 17.94
CA MET A 1 0.66 -23.82 16.81
C MET A 1 0.10 -22.54 17.41
N ASN A 2 0.75 -21.41 17.17
CA ASN A 2 0.30 -20.11 17.69
C ASN A 2 -0.96 -19.63 16.94
N ALA A 3 -1.87 -18.92 17.62
CA ALA A 3 -3.08 -18.31 17.02
C ALA A 3 -2.75 -17.41 15.80
N ALA A 4 -1.51 -16.90 15.71
CA ALA A 4 -1.00 -16.14 14.59
C ALA A 4 -0.88 -16.94 13.27
N ASP A 5 -0.68 -18.27 13.36
CA ASP A 5 -0.56 -19.15 12.19
C ASP A 5 -1.89 -19.35 11.46
N TYR A 6 -3.03 -19.05 12.11
CA TYR A 6 -4.36 -19.15 11.54
C TYR A 6 -4.84 -17.89 10.82
N LEU A 7 -4.10 -16.77 10.89
CA LEU A 7 -4.51 -15.52 10.24
C LEU A 7 -4.12 -15.54 8.76
N LYS A 8 -5.09 -15.85 7.89
CA LYS A 8 -4.89 -15.85 6.44
C LYS A 8 -4.46 -14.47 5.94
N LYS A 9 -3.30 -14.40 5.27
CA LYS A 9 -2.58 -13.19 4.85
C LYS A 9 -2.68 -13.00 3.34
N LEU A 10 -2.98 -11.77 2.90
CA LEU A 10 -3.07 -11.37 1.50
C LEU A 10 -2.01 -10.32 1.18
N ALA A 11 -1.35 -10.41 0.03
CA ALA A 11 -0.65 -9.28 -0.56
C ALA A 11 -1.53 -8.64 -1.64
N VAL A 12 -1.83 -7.35 -1.52
CA VAL A 12 -2.57 -6.57 -2.52
C VAL A 12 -1.58 -5.73 -3.32
N ILE A 13 -1.55 -5.92 -4.64
CA ILE A 13 -0.58 -5.29 -5.54
C ILE A 13 -1.32 -4.51 -6.62
N PRO A 14 -1.56 -3.20 -6.44
CA PRO A 14 -2.10 -2.35 -7.50
C PRO A 14 -1.05 -2.13 -8.60
N VAL A 15 -1.50 -2.24 -9.86
CA VAL A 15 -0.65 -2.10 -11.06
C VAL A 15 -1.34 -1.21 -12.09
N TYR A 16 -0.57 -0.34 -12.74
CA TYR A 16 -1.02 0.42 -13.90
C TYR A 16 0.08 0.42 -14.96
N LYS A 17 -0.15 -0.24 -16.10
CA LYS A 17 0.77 -0.28 -17.27
C LYS A 17 2.25 -0.57 -16.94
N ASP A 18 2.52 -1.40 -15.93
CA ASP A 18 3.89 -1.67 -15.43
C ASP A 18 4.15 -3.16 -15.24
N THR A 19 3.74 -3.97 -16.22
CA THR A 19 3.86 -5.44 -16.22
C THR A 19 5.30 -5.90 -16.02
N GLY A 20 6.26 -5.27 -16.69
CA GLY A 20 7.66 -5.67 -16.60
C GLY A 20 8.25 -5.52 -15.19
N ASN A 21 7.87 -4.49 -14.44
CA ASN A 21 8.28 -4.34 -13.05
C ASN A 21 7.51 -5.26 -12.11
N LEU A 22 6.21 -5.50 -12.37
CA LEU A 22 5.44 -6.47 -11.62
C LEU A 22 6.05 -7.87 -11.70
N VAL A 23 6.44 -8.33 -12.90
CA VAL A 23 7.12 -9.62 -13.08
C VAL A 23 8.36 -9.70 -12.20
N LYS A 24 9.19 -8.63 -12.13
CA LYS A 24 10.35 -8.56 -11.24
C LYS A 24 9.96 -8.60 -9.76
N VAL A 25 8.83 -8.02 -9.37
CA VAL A 25 8.30 -8.11 -8.00
C VAL A 25 7.92 -9.54 -7.67
N LEU A 26 7.18 -10.21 -8.57
CA LEU A 26 6.72 -11.59 -8.37
C LEU A 26 7.89 -12.56 -8.18
N THR A 27 8.99 -12.40 -8.94
CA THR A 27 10.17 -13.27 -8.79
C THR A 27 10.91 -13.12 -7.44
N LYS A 28 10.62 -12.07 -6.68
CA LYS A 28 11.20 -11.84 -5.35
C LYS A 28 10.35 -12.43 -4.23
N PHE A 29 9.10 -12.82 -4.49
CA PHE A 29 8.28 -13.48 -3.49
C PHE A 29 8.91 -14.82 -3.12
N ARG A 30 9.02 -15.05 -1.80
CA ARG A 30 9.39 -16.35 -1.24
C ARG A 30 8.12 -17.08 -0.83
N ASP A 31 8.14 -18.40 -0.91
CA ASP A 31 7.03 -19.22 -0.48
C ASP A 31 6.61 -18.93 0.95
N LYS A 32 5.29 -18.95 1.19
CA LYS A 32 4.67 -18.82 2.53
C LYS A 32 4.84 -17.46 3.23
N ILE A 33 5.34 -16.41 2.56
CA ILE A 33 5.34 -15.05 3.14
C ILE A 33 3.90 -14.58 3.35
N VAL A 34 3.03 -14.82 2.37
CA VAL A 34 1.58 -14.61 2.41
C VAL A 34 0.88 -15.86 1.90
N ASP A 35 -0.41 -16.01 2.20
CA ASP A 35 -1.18 -17.17 1.77
C ASP A 35 -1.73 -17.00 0.35
N GLU A 36 -1.85 -15.74 -0.12
CA GLU A 36 -2.33 -15.41 -1.46
C GLU A 36 -1.84 -14.01 -1.88
N ILE A 37 -1.68 -13.81 -3.19
CA ILE A 37 -1.39 -12.51 -3.81
C ILE A 37 -2.59 -12.12 -4.67
N CYS A 38 -3.14 -10.93 -4.45
CA CYS A 38 -4.15 -10.30 -5.30
C CYS A 38 -3.50 -9.16 -6.09
N ILE A 39 -3.38 -9.33 -7.39
CA ILE A 39 -2.94 -8.29 -8.31
C ILE A 39 -4.19 -7.60 -8.84
N VAL A 40 -4.27 -6.28 -8.71
CA VAL A 40 -5.33 -5.47 -9.30
C VAL A 40 -4.72 -4.56 -10.35
N VAL A 41 -5.03 -4.81 -11.62
CA VAL A 41 -4.40 -4.12 -12.74
C VAL A 41 -5.41 -3.31 -13.55
N ASP A 42 -5.09 -2.02 -13.75
CA ASP A 42 -5.85 -1.13 -14.62
C ASP A 42 -5.25 -1.10 -16.04
N CYS A 43 -6.09 -1.17 -17.07
CA CYS A 43 -5.74 -1.02 -18.50
C CYS A 43 -4.71 -2.07 -18.98
N ALA A 44 -4.74 -3.30 -18.47
CA ALA A 44 -3.88 -4.36 -18.97
C ALA A 44 -4.32 -4.85 -20.37
N THR A 45 -3.35 -5.05 -21.25
CA THR A 45 -3.56 -5.73 -22.53
C THR A 45 -3.66 -7.24 -22.35
N LYS A 46 -4.04 -7.96 -23.39
CA LYS A 46 -4.03 -9.44 -23.37
C LYS A 46 -2.62 -9.99 -23.12
N ASP A 47 -1.62 -9.36 -23.71
CA ASP A 47 -0.20 -9.74 -23.57
C ASP A 47 0.29 -9.46 -22.14
N ASP A 48 -0.09 -8.34 -21.55
CA ASP A 48 0.19 -8.05 -20.14
C ASP A 48 -0.37 -9.13 -19.22
N LEU A 49 -1.63 -9.52 -19.40
CA LEU A 49 -2.28 -10.56 -18.60
C LEU A 49 -1.62 -11.93 -18.82
N TYR A 50 -1.19 -12.24 -20.03
CA TYR A 50 -0.46 -13.46 -20.32
C TYR A 50 0.89 -13.51 -19.57
N GLU A 51 1.70 -12.44 -19.65
CA GLU A 51 2.99 -12.36 -18.94
C GLU A 51 2.82 -12.38 -17.40
N MET A 52 1.79 -11.72 -16.87
CA MET A 52 1.47 -11.78 -15.44
C MET A 52 1.14 -13.20 -14.99
N ARG A 53 0.28 -13.92 -15.74
CA ARG A 53 -0.09 -15.33 -15.43
C ARG A 53 1.12 -16.25 -15.54
N LYS A 54 1.95 -16.07 -16.56
CA LYS A 54 3.18 -16.84 -16.75
C LYS A 54 4.17 -16.63 -15.59
N ALA A 55 4.29 -15.41 -15.09
CA ALA A 55 5.12 -15.10 -13.91
C ALA A 55 4.50 -15.70 -12.64
N ALA A 56 3.20 -15.56 -12.46
CA ALA A 56 2.47 -16.11 -11.33
C ALA A 56 2.58 -17.62 -11.20
N ALA A 57 2.56 -18.35 -12.32
CA ALA A 57 2.71 -19.81 -12.35
C ALA A 57 4.08 -20.31 -11.87
N LYS A 58 5.09 -19.43 -11.76
CA LYS A 58 6.46 -19.78 -11.32
C LYS A 58 6.68 -19.62 -9.82
N ILE A 59 5.70 -19.07 -9.10
CA ILE A 59 5.80 -18.84 -7.65
C ILE A 59 4.86 -19.82 -6.92
N GLY A 60 5.31 -20.32 -5.77
CA GLY A 60 4.54 -21.31 -4.98
C GLY A 60 3.34 -20.70 -4.23
N THR A 61 3.16 -19.38 -4.26
CA THR A 61 2.03 -18.69 -3.62
C THR A 61 0.90 -18.49 -4.64
N PRO A 62 -0.36 -18.86 -4.32
CA PRO A 62 -1.52 -18.60 -5.18
C PRO A 62 -1.64 -17.12 -5.56
N VAL A 63 -1.94 -16.86 -6.85
CA VAL A 63 -2.10 -15.51 -7.38
C VAL A 63 -3.48 -15.35 -8.01
N HIS A 64 -4.23 -14.35 -7.56
CA HIS A 64 -5.46 -13.90 -8.18
C HIS A 64 -5.24 -12.58 -8.93
N ILE A 65 -5.78 -12.44 -10.14
CA ILE A 65 -5.65 -11.24 -10.97
C ILE A 65 -7.03 -10.66 -11.25
N ILE A 66 -7.25 -9.43 -10.78
CA ILE A 66 -8.42 -8.60 -11.12
C ILE A 66 -7.95 -7.62 -12.18
N SER A 67 -8.65 -7.57 -13.33
CA SER A 67 -8.29 -6.70 -14.45
C SER A 67 -9.41 -5.73 -14.79
N ASN A 68 -9.13 -4.44 -14.66
CA ASN A 68 -10.02 -3.36 -15.04
C ASN A 68 -9.70 -2.88 -16.46
N ARG A 69 -10.74 -2.74 -17.32
CA ARG A 69 -10.59 -2.22 -18.69
C ARG A 69 -10.07 -0.79 -18.69
N ASP A 70 -10.62 0.03 -17.78
CA ASP A 70 -10.33 1.46 -17.68
C ASP A 70 -9.45 1.74 -16.46
N ARG A 71 -8.80 2.92 -16.50
CA ARG A 71 -8.05 3.42 -15.36
C ARG A 71 -8.99 3.84 -14.23
N LYS A 72 -9.09 3.05 -13.20
CA LYS A 72 -9.87 3.35 -11.98
C LYS A 72 -9.06 4.14 -10.95
N GLY A 73 -7.77 3.92 -10.90
CA GLY A 73 -6.84 4.57 -9.98
C GLY A 73 -6.38 3.69 -8.83
N VAL A 74 -5.25 4.09 -8.22
CA VAL A 74 -4.57 3.26 -7.21
C VAL A 74 -5.43 3.01 -5.97
N GLY A 75 -6.21 4.00 -5.52
CA GLY A 75 -7.12 3.85 -4.39
C GLY A 75 -8.23 2.85 -4.67
N TYR A 76 -8.83 2.94 -5.86
CA TYR A 76 -9.82 1.97 -6.29
C TYR A 76 -9.24 0.55 -6.34
N ALA A 77 -8.07 0.36 -6.94
CA ALA A 77 -7.41 -0.94 -7.02
C ALA A 77 -7.08 -1.52 -5.63
N ILE A 78 -6.66 -0.70 -4.68
CA ILE A 78 -6.43 -1.14 -3.29
C ILE A 78 -7.74 -1.61 -2.65
N ARG A 79 -8.85 -0.87 -2.85
CA ARG A 79 -10.18 -1.26 -2.32
C ARG A 79 -10.66 -2.60 -2.87
N GLU A 80 -10.55 -2.80 -4.18
CA GLU A 80 -10.91 -4.09 -4.80
C GLU A 80 -10.10 -5.24 -4.20
N GLY A 81 -8.79 -5.05 -3.99
CA GLY A 81 -7.96 -6.05 -3.34
C GLY A 81 -8.34 -6.31 -1.88
N ILE A 82 -8.72 -5.27 -1.12
CA ILE A 82 -9.22 -5.39 0.25
C ILE A 82 -10.56 -6.15 0.27
N GLU A 83 -11.49 -5.80 -0.62
CA GLU A 83 -12.80 -6.46 -0.73
C GLU A 83 -12.65 -7.93 -1.11
N TYR A 84 -11.80 -8.22 -2.10
CA TYR A 84 -11.44 -9.59 -2.42
C TYR A 84 -10.94 -10.35 -1.19
N GLY A 85 -10.03 -9.76 -0.43
CA GLY A 85 -9.49 -10.35 0.78
C GLY A 85 -10.55 -10.64 1.84
N LEU A 86 -11.44 -9.69 2.09
CA LEU A 86 -12.58 -9.85 3.01
C LEU A 86 -13.51 -10.97 2.55
N GLY A 87 -13.89 -10.99 1.27
CA GLY A 87 -14.75 -12.02 0.68
C GLY A 87 -14.15 -13.43 0.72
N LYS A 88 -12.83 -13.57 0.67
CA LYS A 88 -12.07 -14.81 0.77
C LYS A 88 -11.68 -15.19 2.21
N GLY A 89 -12.12 -14.41 3.19
CA GLY A 89 -11.89 -14.69 4.61
C GLY A 89 -10.47 -14.41 5.10
N HIS A 90 -9.66 -13.63 4.34
CA HIS A 90 -8.37 -13.15 4.83
C HIS A 90 -8.55 -12.25 6.05
N LYS A 91 -7.58 -12.25 6.92
CA LYS A 91 -7.61 -11.46 8.17
C LYS A 91 -6.63 -10.30 8.15
N VAL A 92 -5.57 -10.43 7.36
CA VAL A 92 -4.52 -9.43 7.22
C VAL A 92 -4.24 -9.17 5.75
N ALA A 93 -4.08 -7.91 5.36
CA ALA A 93 -3.60 -7.54 4.03
C ALA A 93 -2.34 -6.68 4.13
N VAL A 94 -1.40 -6.94 3.23
CA VAL A 94 -0.25 -6.06 2.96
C VAL A 94 -0.47 -5.42 1.60
N VAL A 95 -0.44 -4.10 1.54
CA VAL A 95 -0.47 -3.34 0.29
C VAL A 95 0.95 -2.95 -0.10
N MET A 96 1.35 -3.25 -1.32
CA MET A 96 2.64 -2.85 -1.90
C MET A 96 2.50 -2.51 -3.37
N ALA A 97 3.33 -1.59 -3.86
CA ALA A 97 3.28 -1.20 -5.27
C ALA A 97 3.91 -2.25 -6.20
N GLY A 98 3.27 -2.53 -7.35
CA GLY A 98 3.81 -3.42 -8.38
C GLY A 98 4.99 -2.86 -9.20
N ASN A 99 5.48 -1.65 -8.88
CA ASN A 99 6.49 -0.92 -9.63
C ASN A 99 7.96 -1.21 -9.22
N ASN A 100 8.18 -2.29 -8.51
CA ASN A 100 9.49 -2.79 -8.07
C ASN A 100 10.32 -1.81 -7.19
N LYS A 101 9.65 -0.89 -6.50
CA LYS A 101 10.30 0.04 -5.55
C LYS A 101 10.28 -0.52 -4.12
N ASP A 102 9.28 -1.32 -3.79
CA ASP A 102 9.14 -2.04 -2.53
C ASP A 102 9.66 -3.47 -2.71
N ASP A 103 10.22 -4.06 -1.67
CA ASP A 103 10.74 -5.43 -1.71
C ASP A 103 9.80 -6.38 -0.96
N PRO A 104 9.20 -7.38 -1.63
CA PRO A 104 8.32 -8.36 -0.97
C PRO A 104 9.01 -9.11 0.18
N ARG A 105 10.33 -9.24 0.17
CA ARG A 105 11.09 -9.89 1.25
C ARG A 105 11.04 -9.13 2.58
N GLU A 106 10.58 -7.87 2.56
CA GLU A 106 10.35 -7.05 3.76
C GLU A 106 8.91 -7.17 4.31
N ILE A 107 8.00 -7.87 3.63
CA ILE A 107 6.63 -8.13 4.10
C ILE A 107 6.58 -8.68 5.54
N PRO A 108 7.46 -9.62 5.95
CA PRO A 108 7.47 -10.11 7.33
C PRO A 108 7.63 -9.00 8.38
N ARG A 109 8.39 -7.92 8.08
CA ARG A 109 8.54 -6.78 9.00
C ARG A 109 7.21 -6.06 9.25
N LEU A 110 6.35 -5.99 8.23
CA LEU A 110 5.02 -5.38 8.34
C LEU A 110 4.02 -6.31 9.02
N LEU A 111 4.13 -7.63 8.79
CA LEU A 111 3.21 -8.62 9.34
C LEU A 111 3.46 -8.91 10.82
N THR A 112 4.71 -8.99 11.25
CA THR A 112 5.10 -9.37 12.63
C THR A 112 4.36 -8.57 13.71
N PRO A 113 4.27 -7.22 13.64
CA PRO A 113 3.54 -6.47 14.66
C PRO A 113 2.04 -6.78 14.69
N ILE A 114 1.44 -7.06 13.54
CA ILE A 114 0.02 -7.43 13.47
C ILE A 114 -0.22 -8.81 14.05
N LEU A 115 0.62 -9.77 13.69
CA LEU A 115 0.43 -11.19 14.06
C LEU A 115 0.78 -11.45 15.51
N ASN A 116 1.86 -10.84 16.03
CA ASN A 116 2.47 -11.21 17.28
C ASN A 116 2.31 -10.14 18.40
N GLU A 117 2.13 -8.86 18.03
CA GLU A 117 2.11 -7.77 19.00
C GLU A 117 0.73 -7.08 19.12
N GLY A 118 -0.25 -7.55 18.35
CA GLY A 118 -1.64 -7.08 18.46
C GLY A 118 -1.94 -5.73 17.80
N TYR A 119 -1.02 -5.19 16.97
CA TYR A 119 -1.28 -3.97 16.19
C TYR A 119 -2.35 -4.20 15.13
N ASP A 120 -3.10 -3.15 14.80
CA ASP A 120 -4.17 -3.19 13.80
C ASP A 120 -3.72 -2.66 12.44
N TYR A 121 -2.71 -1.78 12.45
CA TYR A 121 -2.12 -1.15 11.29
C TYR A 121 -0.60 -1.01 11.43
N VAL A 122 0.13 -1.29 10.35
CA VAL A 122 1.59 -1.12 10.32
C VAL A 122 1.98 -0.31 9.09
N GLN A 123 2.71 0.77 9.32
CA GLN A 123 3.25 1.67 8.31
C GLN A 123 4.72 1.35 8.06
N GLY A 124 5.09 1.08 6.81
CA GLY A 124 6.50 1.01 6.43
C GLY A 124 7.13 2.40 6.39
N SER A 125 8.22 2.62 7.11
CA SER A 125 8.94 3.88 7.11
C SER A 125 10.35 3.76 6.53
N ARG A 126 10.68 4.68 5.63
CA ARG A 126 12.01 4.84 5.03
C ARG A 126 12.97 5.63 5.93
N PHE A 127 12.45 6.22 7.00
CA PHE A 127 13.18 7.17 7.86
C PHE A 127 13.53 6.61 9.24
N LEU A 128 13.01 5.43 9.59
CA LEU A 128 13.43 4.71 10.79
C LEU A 128 14.82 4.10 10.61
N PRO A 129 15.59 3.90 11.70
CA PRO A 129 16.84 3.15 11.67
C PRO A 129 16.65 1.78 10.99
N GLY A 130 17.47 1.48 9.97
CA GLY A 130 17.33 0.27 9.15
C GLY A 130 16.42 0.44 7.92
N GLY A 131 15.68 1.54 7.81
CA GLY A 131 14.97 1.93 6.59
C GLY A 131 15.93 2.51 5.54
N LYS A 132 15.61 2.32 4.25
CA LYS A 132 16.46 2.81 3.15
C LYS A 132 15.64 3.57 2.11
N ARG A 133 16.26 4.60 1.57
CA ARG A 133 15.72 5.39 0.48
C ARG A 133 16.83 5.69 -0.51
N GLU A 134 16.82 5.02 -1.64
CA GLU A 134 17.84 5.23 -2.66
C GLU A 134 17.25 5.92 -3.88
N LYS A 135 18.06 6.79 -4.53
CA LYS A 135 17.77 7.44 -5.81
C LYS A 135 16.48 8.27 -5.84
N ASN A 136 16.07 8.83 -4.70
CA ASN A 136 14.85 9.62 -4.60
C ASN A 136 15.06 11.03 -5.16
N PRO A 137 14.14 11.59 -5.97
CA PRO A 137 14.21 12.98 -6.41
C PRO A 137 14.25 13.96 -5.23
N PHE A 138 15.12 14.99 -5.32
CA PHE A 138 15.40 15.92 -4.23
C PHE A 138 14.13 16.59 -3.65
N LEU A 139 13.30 17.20 -4.49
CA LEU A 139 12.06 17.87 -4.06
C LEU A 139 11.09 16.93 -3.35
N ARG A 140 10.96 15.70 -3.86
CA ARG A 140 10.15 14.67 -3.22
C ARG A 140 10.74 14.24 -1.88
N GLY A 141 12.06 14.25 -1.77
CA GLY A 141 12.80 13.99 -0.54
C GLY A 141 12.50 14.98 0.56
N VAL A 142 12.55 16.26 0.24
CA VAL A 142 12.22 17.36 1.15
C VAL A 142 10.76 17.24 1.60
N PHE A 143 9.83 17.12 0.65
CA PHE A 143 8.40 17.00 0.97
C PHE A 143 8.10 15.80 1.86
N SER A 144 8.63 14.62 1.54
CA SER A 144 8.37 13.41 2.32
C SER A 144 8.94 13.47 3.75
N ARG A 145 9.87 14.39 4.04
CA ARG A 145 10.37 14.68 5.39
C ARG A 145 9.56 15.74 6.14
N LEU A 146 9.06 16.75 5.43
CA LEU A 146 8.30 17.84 6.06
C LEU A 146 6.83 17.45 6.30
N PHE A 147 6.23 16.70 5.41
CA PHE A 147 4.81 16.32 5.50
C PHE A 147 4.46 15.56 6.79
N PRO A 148 5.26 14.62 7.32
CA PRO A 148 5.02 13.99 8.60
C PRO A 148 4.93 14.97 9.79
N PHE A 149 5.64 16.11 9.74
CA PHE A 149 5.54 17.14 10.77
C PHE A 149 4.13 17.75 10.80
N PHE A 150 3.63 18.20 9.64
CA PHE A 150 2.26 18.74 9.52
C PHE A 150 1.20 17.68 9.85
N TRP A 151 1.46 16.45 9.51
CA TRP A 151 0.59 15.32 9.85
C TRP A 151 0.50 15.11 11.36
N THR A 152 1.64 15.07 12.04
CA THR A 152 1.74 14.92 13.49
C THR A 152 1.02 16.07 14.21
N LEU A 153 1.23 17.31 13.74
CA LEU A 153 0.55 18.49 14.29
C LEU A 153 -0.99 18.40 14.16
N SER A 154 -1.46 17.83 13.05
CA SER A 154 -2.89 17.70 12.77
C SER A 154 -3.58 16.56 13.53
N THR A 155 -2.92 15.41 13.62
CA THR A 155 -3.48 14.17 14.19
C THR A 155 -3.08 13.94 15.64
N LYS A 156 -2.07 14.69 16.14
CA LYS A 156 -1.40 14.50 17.45
C LYS A 156 -0.72 13.13 17.60
N VAL A 157 -0.58 12.37 16.51
CA VAL A 157 0.10 11.09 16.49
C VAL A 157 1.38 11.20 15.67
N ARG A 158 2.51 10.85 16.30
CA ARG A 158 3.82 10.90 15.64
C ARG A 158 3.90 9.84 14.56
N CYS A 159 4.27 10.26 13.36
CA CYS A 159 4.54 9.40 12.23
C CYS A 159 5.79 9.90 11.51
N THR A 160 6.67 9.00 11.10
CA THR A 160 7.93 9.37 10.43
C THR A 160 7.81 9.32 8.91
N ASP A 161 6.89 8.50 8.35
CA ASP A 161 6.70 8.36 6.91
C ASP A 161 5.23 8.14 6.49
N VAL A 162 4.49 9.22 6.37
CA VAL A 162 3.08 9.20 5.92
C VAL A 162 2.95 8.83 4.43
N THR A 163 3.99 9.06 3.63
CA THR A 163 3.90 9.01 2.16
C THR A 163 4.29 7.67 1.54
N ASN A 164 4.64 6.69 2.35
CA ASN A 164 4.97 5.36 1.85
C ASN A 164 3.72 4.48 1.75
N GLY A 165 3.49 3.89 0.57
CA GLY A 165 2.34 3.00 0.32
C GLY A 165 2.58 1.54 0.74
N PHE A 166 3.74 1.20 1.30
CA PHE A 166 4.02 -0.16 1.80
C PHE A 166 3.49 -0.29 3.23
N ARG A 167 2.34 -0.95 3.40
CA ARG A 167 1.54 -0.95 4.62
C ARG A 167 0.88 -2.30 4.86
N ALA A 168 0.57 -2.60 6.12
CA ALA A 168 -0.22 -3.77 6.48
C ALA A 168 -1.41 -3.39 7.37
N TYR A 169 -2.52 -4.13 7.22
CA TYR A 169 -3.77 -3.90 7.91
C TYR A 169 -4.35 -5.20 8.45
N LYS A 170 -4.89 -5.19 9.67
CA LYS A 170 -5.95 -6.15 10.00
C LYS A 170 -7.20 -5.76 9.21
N LEU A 171 -7.73 -6.66 8.39
CA LEU A 171 -8.88 -6.34 7.54
C LEU A 171 -10.15 -5.99 8.34
N LYS A 172 -10.24 -6.42 9.61
CA LYS A 172 -11.33 -6.04 10.51
C LYS A 172 -11.51 -4.52 10.71
N ILE A 173 -10.45 -3.70 10.48
CA ILE A 173 -10.58 -2.24 10.62
C ILE A 173 -11.58 -1.67 9.63
N PHE A 174 -11.74 -2.30 8.45
CA PHE A 174 -12.69 -1.88 7.42
C PHE A 174 -14.16 -2.28 7.72
N SER A 175 -14.39 -3.04 8.78
CA SER A 175 -15.74 -3.32 9.31
C SER A 175 -16.23 -2.22 10.26
N ASP A 176 -15.38 -1.27 10.67
CA ASP A 176 -15.79 -0.12 11.47
C ASP A 176 -16.56 0.86 10.58
N LYS A 177 -17.83 1.12 10.93
CA LYS A 177 -18.74 2.00 10.16
C LYS A 177 -18.22 3.43 10.00
N ARG A 178 -17.25 3.86 10.82
CA ARG A 178 -16.60 5.18 10.74
C ARG A 178 -15.51 5.22 9.65
N ILE A 179 -15.17 4.07 9.05
CA ILE A 179 -14.19 3.95 7.96
C ILE A 179 -14.93 3.50 6.70
N ASN A 180 -15.33 4.46 5.88
CA ASN A 180 -15.92 4.16 4.57
C ASN A 180 -14.88 4.40 3.47
N ILE A 181 -14.26 3.32 3.00
CA ILE A 181 -13.26 3.39 1.91
C ILE A 181 -13.91 3.47 0.52
N TRP A 182 -15.25 3.29 0.39
CA TRP A 182 -15.97 3.23 -0.89
C TRP A 182 -16.46 4.59 -1.39
N GLN A 183 -15.87 5.67 -0.92
CA GLN A 183 -16.18 7.02 -1.40
C GLN A 183 -15.43 7.30 -2.71
N SER A 184 -16.09 7.88 -3.73
CA SER A 184 -15.52 8.12 -5.06
C SER A 184 -14.29 9.05 -5.05
N TRP A 185 -14.21 9.98 -4.10
CA TRP A 185 -13.04 10.86 -3.99
C TRP A 185 -11.77 10.14 -3.53
N LEU A 186 -11.87 8.87 -3.10
CA LEU A 186 -10.77 8.03 -2.66
C LEU A 186 -10.17 7.14 -3.75
N ASP A 187 -10.54 7.31 -5.01
CA ASP A 187 -10.10 6.44 -6.10
C ASP A 187 -8.59 6.54 -6.42
N SER A 188 -7.91 7.57 -5.94
CA SER A 188 -6.49 7.78 -6.18
C SER A 188 -5.69 7.69 -4.87
N TYR A 189 -4.62 8.47 -4.75
CA TYR A 189 -3.73 8.48 -3.58
C TYR A 189 -4.43 8.89 -2.27
N GLN A 190 -5.57 9.56 -2.35
CA GLN A 190 -6.34 10.00 -1.20
C GLN A 190 -6.73 8.87 -0.25
N LEU A 191 -6.98 7.67 -0.78
CA LEU A 191 -7.37 6.51 0.03
C LEU A 191 -6.35 6.20 1.12
N GLU A 192 -5.07 6.19 0.76
CA GLU A 192 -4.01 5.84 1.70
C GLU A 192 -3.91 6.84 2.85
N TYR A 193 -4.09 8.13 2.58
CA TYR A 193 -4.11 9.18 3.60
C TYR A 193 -5.39 9.15 4.43
N TYR A 194 -6.52 8.85 3.80
CA TYR A 194 -7.78 8.66 4.50
C TYR A 194 -7.71 7.53 5.53
N ILE A 195 -7.27 6.34 5.13
CA ILE A 195 -7.11 5.21 6.03
C ILE A 195 -6.14 5.56 7.17
N HIS A 196 -5.02 6.18 6.84
CA HIS A 196 -4.00 6.57 7.81
C HIS A 196 -4.58 7.54 8.85
N TYR A 197 -5.33 8.57 8.41
CA TYR A 197 -6.02 9.52 9.29
C TYR A 197 -7.04 8.83 10.20
N LYS A 198 -7.90 7.99 9.63
CA LYS A 198 -8.93 7.27 10.39
C LYS A 198 -8.31 6.33 11.43
N VAL A 199 -7.27 5.60 11.09
CA VAL A 199 -6.56 4.74 12.05
C VAL A 199 -6.07 5.54 13.25
N PHE A 200 -5.48 6.72 13.03
CA PHE A 200 -4.95 7.55 14.10
C PHE A 200 -6.03 8.17 14.96
N THR A 201 -7.06 8.72 14.34
CA THR A 201 -8.12 9.47 15.05
C THR A 201 -9.15 8.57 15.74
N LEU A 202 -9.28 7.32 15.30
CA LEU A 202 -10.22 6.36 15.89
C LEU A 202 -9.57 5.44 16.95
N GLY A 203 -8.28 5.64 17.26
CA GLY A 203 -7.61 4.94 18.34
C GLY A 203 -7.20 3.49 18.03
N PHE A 204 -7.06 3.12 16.74
CA PHE A 204 -6.49 1.84 16.37
C PHE A 204 -4.99 1.77 16.72
N LYS A 205 -4.52 0.59 17.13
CA LYS A 205 -3.12 0.38 17.45
C LYS A 205 -2.26 0.38 16.18
N MET A 206 -1.34 1.34 16.07
CA MET A 206 -0.44 1.45 14.93
C MET A 206 1.01 1.36 15.31
N LYS A 207 1.85 0.87 14.38
CA LYS A 207 3.32 0.82 14.49
C LYS A 207 3.97 1.22 13.18
N GLU A 208 5.12 1.85 13.25
CA GLU A 208 6.01 2.00 12.10
C GLU A 208 7.13 0.95 12.15
N VAL A 209 7.51 0.43 10.98
CA VAL A 209 8.64 -0.48 10.83
C VAL A 209 9.56 -0.02 9.72
N PRO A 210 10.88 -0.24 9.81
CA PRO A 210 11.81 0.16 8.77
C PRO A 210 11.61 -0.68 7.51
N VAL A 211 11.50 0.01 6.36
CA VAL A 211 11.44 -0.62 5.04
C VAL A 211 12.30 0.14 4.03
N SER A 212 12.67 -0.54 2.96
CA SER A 212 13.45 0.02 1.86
C SER A 212 12.55 0.45 0.71
N LYS A 213 12.87 1.59 0.08
CA LYS A 213 12.25 2.02 -1.18
C LYS A 213 13.34 2.45 -2.15
N ILE A 214 13.55 1.62 -3.16
CA ILE A 214 14.60 1.80 -4.14
C ILE A 214 13.94 2.25 -5.45
N TYR A 215 14.31 3.45 -5.92
CA TYR A 215 13.81 3.95 -7.19
C TYR A 215 14.70 3.43 -8.32
N PRO A 216 14.14 2.74 -9.35
CA PRO A 216 14.92 2.24 -10.47
C PRO A 216 15.57 3.40 -11.23
N TYR A 217 16.65 3.12 -11.98
CA TYR A 217 17.28 4.12 -12.86
C TYR A 217 16.25 4.69 -13.84
N ARG A 218 16.39 5.98 -14.15
CA ARG A 218 15.52 6.77 -15.01
C ARG A 218 15.45 6.17 -16.41
N HIS A 219 14.40 5.40 -16.71
CA HIS A 219 13.96 5.24 -18.09
C HIS A 219 13.01 6.41 -18.44
N LYS A 220 12.90 6.76 -19.73
CA LYS A 220 12.23 7.94 -20.31
C LYS A 220 10.80 8.29 -19.86
N GLY A 221 10.30 7.85 -18.70
CA GLY A 221 8.95 8.07 -18.17
C GLY A 221 8.88 8.67 -16.77
N GLY A 222 9.99 8.97 -16.13
CA GLY A 222 10.02 9.56 -14.76
C GLY A 222 9.89 8.53 -13.63
N TYR A 223 10.22 8.94 -12.40
CA TYR A 223 10.25 8.07 -11.21
C TYR A 223 8.89 7.79 -10.59
N SER A 224 7.85 8.49 -11.00
CA SER A 224 6.51 8.41 -10.41
C SER A 224 5.52 9.15 -11.30
N GLU A 225 4.30 8.63 -11.38
CA GLU A 225 3.17 9.34 -12.01
C GLU A 225 2.67 10.54 -11.19
N ILE A 226 3.18 10.74 -9.96
CA ILE A 226 2.83 11.88 -9.12
C ILE A 226 3.58 13.11 -9.64
N SER A 227 2.84 14.06 -10.20
CA SER A 227 3.34 15.41 -10.51
C SER A 227 3.32 16.26 -9.23
N PRO A 228 4.46 16.83 -8.78
CA PRO A 228 4.51 17.59 -7.53
C PRO A 228 3.50 18.75 -7.48
N LEU A 229 3.25 19.44 -8.57
CA LEU A 229 2.34 20.59 -8.61
C LEU A 229 0.87 20.19 -8.75
N ARG A 230 0.57 19.17 -9.59
CA ARG A 230 -0.82 18.79 -9.91
C ARG A 230 -1.42 17.85 -8.88
N ASP A 231 -0.62 16.94 -8.32
CA ASP A 231 -1.11 15.89 -7.42
C ASP A 231 -0.89 16.22 -5.94
N TRP A 232 -0.27 17.36 -5.63
CA TRP A 232 -0.08 17.85 -4.26
C TRP A 232 -1.38 17.86 -3.45
N TRP A 233 -2.46 18.36 -4.06
CA TRP A 233 -3.77 18.42 -3.40
C TRP A 233 -4.35 17.05 -3.08
N LYS A 234 -4.03 16.03 -3.86
CA LYS A 234 -4.44 14.65 -3.58
C LYS A 234 -3.76 14.06 -2.34
N ILE A 235 -2.65 14.66 -1.93
CA ILE A 235 -1.87 14.25 -0.76
C ILE A 235 -2.29 15.05 0.49
N VAL A 236 -2.39 16.36 0.38
CA VAL A 236 -2.70 17.26 1.49
C VAL A 236 -4.20 17.41 1.73
N GLY A 237 -4.98 17.41 0.65
CA GLY A 237 -6.44 17.59 0.69
C GLY A 237 -7.16 16.66 1.68
N PRO A 238 -6.86 15.36 1.73
CA PRO A 238 -7.48 14.46 2.71
C PRO A 238 -7.33 14.93 4.15
N LEU A 239 -6.13 15.42 4.53
CA LEU A 239 -5.89 15.93 5.87
C LEU A 239 -6.77 17.16 6.18
N VAL A 240 -6.91 18.07 5.22
CA VAL A 240 -7.73 19.29 5.35
C VAL A 240 -9.21 18.91 5.41
N TYR A 241 -9.70 18.09 4.48
CA TYR A 241 -11.12 17.71 4.41
C TYR A 241 -11.58 16.96 5.66
N LEU A 242 -10.76 16.03 6.14
CA LEU A 242 -11.11 15.21 7.30
C LEU A 242 -11.01 16.01 8.59
N LYS A 243 -10.05 16.92 8.71
CA LYS A 243 -9.91 17.79 9.90
C LYS A 243 -11.04 18.82 10.01
N LEU A 244 -11.52 19.33 8.88
CA LEU A 244 -12.63 20.30 8.82
C LEU A 244 -14.01 19.61 8.82
N GLY A 245 -14.09 18.28 8.79
CA GLY A 245 -15.34 17.54 8.71
C GLY A 245 -16.10 17.71 7.38
N VAL A 246 -15.45 18.22 6.33
CA VAL A 246 -16.04 18.42 4.99
C VAL A 246 -16.27 17.09 4.29
N ARG A 247 -15.48 16.07 4.62
CA ARG A 247 -15.61 14.67 4.14
C ARG A 247 -15.33 13.73 5.29
N ASN A 248 -16.11 12.63 5.36
CA ASN A 248 -16.00 11.62 6.41
C ASN A 248 -15.51 10.29 5.86
#